data_b71f357f5cb2221e8df01131946adcd1
#
_entry.id   b71f357f5cb2221e8df01131946adcd1
#
_cell.length_a   1.000
_cell.length_b   1.000
_cell.length_c   1.000
_cell.angle_alpha   90.00
_cell.angle_beta   90.00
_cell.angle_gamma   90.00
#
_symmetry.space_group_name_H-M   'P 1'
#
loop_
_entity.id
_entity.type
_entity.pdbx_description
1 polymer ?
#
loop_
_entity_poly.entity_id
_entity_poly.type
_entity_poly.pdbx_seq_one_letter_code
_entity_poly.pdbx_strand_id
1 'polypeptide(L)'
;MDTKWIDVTTADGLMHAYLAEPGGAGPYPGIVVVQEAFGVNEYVRSVADRLADAGYVALAPELYHRTGKHVEIAYDQREGVLDILSKIDNNALEEDVGSAIAAVRARPDVDPKRIGIIGFCMGGFTAMLGGLTTAAAAIVAFYPGGLVHARPQFKLQPLVDRIHTMRAATLCIYGENDLAIPQADIDAVRDALAKSPSRHRVTVYPDAGHGFHSYDRAGAYAPVAAEKAWHETLDWFATNLA
;
A
#
# COMPACT_ATOMS: atom_id res chain seq x y z
N MET A 1 -21.62 -5.18 2.97
CA MET A 1 -20.38 -5.30 2.18
C MET A 1 -20.57 -6.34 1.08
N ASP A 2 -20.08 -6.08 -0.13
CA ASP A 2 -20.06 -7.02 -1.26
C ASP A 2 -18.64 -7.16 -1.76
N THR A 3 -18.23 -8.37 -2.18
CA THR A 3 -16.85 -8.64 -2.62
C THR A 3 -16.81 -9.46 -3.91
N LYS A 4 -15.85 -9.17 -4.78
CA LYS A 4 -15.66 -9.88 -6.05
C LYS A 4 -14.28 -9.64 -6.64
N TRP A 5 -13.86 -10.51 -7.52
CA TRP A 5 -12.72 -10.27 -8.39
C TRP A 5 -13.17 -9.55 -9.66
N ILE A 6 -12.40 -8.55 -10.08
CA ILE A 6 -12.62 -7.81 -11.33
C ILE A 6 -11.32 -7.76 -12.14
N ASP A 7 -11.43 -7.40 -13.40
CA ASP A 7 -10.29 -7.18 -14.28
C ASP A 7 -10.06 -5.68 -14.45
N VAL A 8 -8.81 -5.27 -14.24
CA VAL A 8 -8.31 -3.91 -14.49
C VAL A 8 -7.44 -3.95 -15.75
N THR A 9 -7.72 -3.09 -16.72
CA THR A 9 -6.89 -2.97 -17.92
C THR A 9 -5.62 -2.21 -17.61
N THR A 10 -4.47 -2.78 -17.97
CA THR A 10 -3.14 -2.17 -17.92
C THR A 10 -2.55 -2.11 -19.33
N ALA A 11 -1.40 -1.45 -19.52
CA ALA A 11 -0.71 -1.46 -20.81
C ALA A 11 -0.27 -2.86 -21.26
N ASP A 12 0.00 -3.76 -20.29
CA ASP A 12 0.49 -5.12 -20.53
C ASP A 12 -0.62 -6.19 -20.58
N GLY A 13 -1.89 -5.81 -20.41
CA GLY A 13 -3.01 -6.73 -20.44
C GLY A 13 -3.97 -6.58 -19.24
N LEU A 14 -4.53 -7.68 -18.78
CA LEU A 14 -5.48 -7.67 -17.66
C LEU A 14 -4.77 -7.97 -16.34
N MET A 15 -4.97 -7.10 -15.37
CA MET A 15 -4.58 -7.27 -13.99
C MET A 15 -5.83 -7.58 -13.17
N HIS A 16 -5.88 -8.76 -12.52
CA HIS A 16 -6.97 -9.08 -11.62
C HIS A 16 -6.87 -8.25 -10.35
N ALA A 17 -8.00 -7.89 -9.77
CA ALA A 17 -8.05 -7.14 -8.54
C ALA A 17 -9.22 -7.59 -7.67
N TYR A 18 -8.97 -7.73 -6.36
CA TYR A 18 -10.03 -7.99 -5.39
C TYR A 18 -10.71 -6.67 -5.03
N LEU A 19 -12.01 -6.60 -5.23
CA LEU A 19 -12.85 -5.45 -4.94
C LEU A 19 -13.74 -5.75 -3.75
N ALA A 20 -13.73 -4.87 -2.75
CA ALA A 20 -14.67 -4.86 -1.63
C ALA A 20 -15.43 -3.53 -1.62
N GLU A 21 -16.76 -3.61 -1.52
CA GLU A 21 -17.67 -2.48 -1.66
C GLU A 21 -18.55 -2.32 -0.42
N PRO A 22 -18.74 -1.09 0.11
CA PRO A 22 -19.74 -0.85 1.13
C PRO A 22 -21.15 -1.17 0.62
N GLY A 23 -22.07 -1.47 1.52
CA GLY A 23 -23.48 -1.53 1.17
C GLY A 23 -24.08 -0.14 1.02
N GLY A 24 -24.90 0.10 -0.01
CA GLY A 24 -25.61 1.37 -0.21
C GLY A 24 -25.22 2.11 -1.50
N ALA A 25 -25.62 3.38 -1.61
CA ALA A 25 -25.65 4.09 -2.90
C ALA A 25 -24.44 5.00 -3.19
N GLY A 26 -23.48 5.20 -2.29
CA GLY A 26 -22.35 6.11 -2.52
C GLY A 26 -22.74 7.60 -2.74
N PRO A 27 -21.86 8.45 -3.27
CA PRO A 27 -20.48 8.14 -3.64
C PRO A 27 -19.56 7.97 -2.42
N TYR A 28 -18.72 6.95 -2.47
CA TYR A 28 -17.75 6.63 -1.43
C TYR A 28 -16.36 7.14 -1.79
N PRO A 29 -15.45 7.33 -0.80
CA PRO A 29 -14.03 7.42 -1.13
C PRO A 29 -13.53 6.07 -1.64
N GLY A 30 -12.55 6.09 -2.57
CA GLY A 30 -11.92 4.89 -3.10
C GLY A 30 -10.51 4.70 -2.54
N ILE A 31 -10.14 3.46 -2.20
CA ILE A 31 -8.80 3.13 -1.71
C ILE A 31 -8.20 1.98 -2.51
N VAL A 32 -6.99 2.19 -3.03
CA VAL A 32 -6.19 1.11 -3.60
C VAL A 32 -5.38 0.47 -2.47
N VAL A 33 -5.53 -0.85 -2.28
CA VAL A 33 -4.87 -1.64 -1.24
C VAL A 33 -3.72 -2.42 -1.87
N VAL A 34 -2.49 -2.00 -1.58
CA VAL A 34 -1.32 -2.59 -2.23
C VAL A 34 -0.70 -3.70 -1.38
N GLN A 35 -0.60 -4.87 -2.00
CA GLN A 35 -0.13 -6.12 -1.41
C GLN A 35 1.28 -6.05 -0.83
N GLU A 36 1.58 -6.91 0.13
CA GLU A 36 2.94 -7.27 0.51
C GLU A 36 3.63 -8.10 -0.60
N ALA A 37 4.84 -8.56 -0.34
CA ALA A 37 5.58 -9.44 -1.25
C ALA A 37 4.96 -10.84 -1.45
N PHE A 38 3.81 -11.12 -0.84
CA PHE A 38 3.17 -12.45 -0.81
C PHE A 38 1.91 -12.54 -1.70
N GLY A 39 1.61 -11.50 -2.47
CA GLY A 39 0.43 -11.45 -3.33
C GLY A 39 -0.81 -10.89 -2.62
N VAL A 40 -1.96 -10.91 -3.31
CA VAL A 40 -3.27 -10.52 -2.76
C VAL A 40 -3.84 -11.70 -1.97
N ASN A 41 -3.14 -12.08 -0.90
CA ASN A 41 -3.48 -13.17 -0.01
C ASN A 41 -4.66 -12.83 0.91
N GLU A 42 -5.04 -13.75 1.80
CA GLU A 42 -6.17 -13.57 2.73
C GLU A 42 -6.02 -12.31 3.59
N TYR A 43 -4.81 -12.02 4.08
CA TYR A 43 -4.55 -10.81 4.85
C TYR A 43 -4.85 -9.54 4.05
N VAL A 44 -4.37 -9.43 2.81
CA VAL A 44 -4.58 -8.24 1.96
C VAL A 44 -6.08 -8.08 1.63
N ARG A 45 -6.77 -9.19 1.32
CA ARG A 45 -8.22 -9.18 1.10
C ARG A 45 -8.97 -8.74 2.36
N SER A 46 -8.58 -9.21 3.53
CA SER A 46 -9.21 -8.78 4.80
C SER A 46 -9.02 -7.28 5.09
N VAL A 47 -7.90 -6.69 4.65
CA VAL A 47 -7.71 -5.23 4.74
C VAL A 47 -8.70 -4.50 3.83
N ALA A 48 -8.92 -4.99 2.61
CA ALA A 48 -9.93 -4.42 1.71
C ALA A 48 -11.34 -4.55 2.29
N ASP A 49 -11.66 -5.69 2.87
CA ASP A 49 -12.96 -5.94 3.53
C ASP A 49 -13.19 -4.97 4.70
N ARG A 50 -12.18 -4.80 5.57
CA ARG A 50 -12.24 -3.87 6.71
C ARG A 50 -12.40 -2.41 6.26
N LEU A 51 -11.81 -2.02 5.14
CA LEU A 51 -12.00 -0.70 4.56
C LEU A 51 -13.43 -0.54 4.01
N ALA A 52 -13.97 -1.58 3.38
CA ALA A 52 -15.35 -1.55 2.90
C ALA A 52 -16.37 -1.45 4.06
N ASP A 53 -16.13 -2.16 5.16
CA ASP A 53 -16.94 -2.01 6.39
C ASP A 53 -16.81 -0.60 7.01
N ALA A 54 -15.68 0.07 6.81
CA ALA A 54 -15.45 1.46 7.22
C ALA A 54 -15.98 2.51 6.23
N GLY A 55 -16.64 2.09 5.13
CA GLY A 55 -17.30 3.00 4.18
C GLY A 55 -16.43 3.44 2.99
N TYR A 56 -15.41 2.66 2.63
CA TYR A 56 -14.55 2.91 1.47
C TYR A 56 -14.77 1.84 0.39
N VAL A 57 -14.76 2.22 -0.88
CA VAL A 57 -14.59 1.23 -1.95
C VAL A 57 -13.11 0.85 -2.01
N ALA A 58 -12.78 -0.41 -1.76
CA ALA A 58 -11.40 -0.88 -1.67
C ALA A 58 -11.07 -1.83 -2.82
N LEU A 59 -9.96 -1.56 -3.53
CA LEU A 59 -9.48 -2.36 -4.65
C LEU A 59 -8.04 -2.83 -4.38
N ALA A 60 -7.83 -4.15 -4.30
CA ALA A 60 -6.51 -4.76 -4.14
C ALA A 60 -6.02 -5.38 -5.47
N PRO A 61 -5.15 -4.68 -6.24
CA PRO A 61 -4.64 -5.16 -7.52
C PRO A 61 -3.56 -6.24 -7.34
N GLU A 62 -3.57 -7.25 -8.22
CA GLU A 62 -2.53 -8.29 -8.29
C GLU A 62 -1.29 -7.78 -9.04
N LEU A 63 -0.31 -7.21 -8.35
CA LEU A 63 0.93 -6.69 -8.96
C LEU A 63 1.78 -7.79 -9.63
N TYR A 64 1.43 -9.05 -9.43
CA TYR A 64 2.12 -10.21 -10.03
C TYR A 64 1.42 -10.73 -11.29
N HIS A 65 0.47 -9.98 -11.86
CA HIS A 65 -0.33 -10.39 -13.02
C HIS A 65 0.51 -10.79 -14.25
N ARG A 66 1.74 -10.23 -14.39
CA ARG A 66 2.68 -10.63 -15.46
C ARG A 66 3.30 -11.99 -15.24
N THR A 67 3.22 -12.53 -14.04
CA THR A 67 3.75 -13.87 -13.68
C THR A 67 2.66 -14.94 -13.71
N GLY A 68 1.43 -14.57 -13.35
CA GLY A 68 0.29 -15.48 -13.31
C GLY A 68 -0.93 -14.82 -12.67
N LYS A 69 -2.02 -15.58 -12.61
CA LYS A 69 -3.27 -15.18 -11.99
C LYS A 69 -3.35 -15.74 -10.57
N HIS A 70 -3.79 -14.93 -9.61
CA HIS A 70 -3.93 -15.28 -8.20
C HIS A 70 -2.64 -15.86 -7.61
N VAL A 71 -1.53 -15.16 -7.88
CA VAL A 71 -0.22 -15.55 -7.37
C VAL A 71 -0.13 -15.20 -5.90
N GLU A 72 -0.13 -16.22 -5.05
CA GLU A 72 0.13 -16.13 -3.62
C GLU A 72 1.38 -16.93 -3.27
N ILE A 73 2.24 -16.38 -2.40
CA ILE A 73 3.48 -16.98 -1.96
C ILE A 73 3.38 -17.18 -0.44
N ALA A 74 3.64 -18.40 0.04
CA ALA A 74 3.62 -18.66 1.47
C ALA A 74 4.75 -17.90 2.20
N TYR A 75 4.52 -17.49 3.45
CA TYR A 75 5.44 -16.66 4.22
C TYR A 75 6.84 -17.28 4.45
N ASP A 76 6.95 -18.60 4.35
CA ASP A 76 8.21 -19.35 4.47
C ASP A 76 8.94 -19.54 3.13
N GLN A 77 8.33 -19.21 2.00
CA GLN A 77 8.89 -19.37 0.65
C GLN A 77 9.73 -18.15 0.21
N ARG A 78 10.82 -17.87 0.92
CA ARG A 78 11.67 -16.69 0.66
C ARG A 78 12.24 -16.66 -0.76
N GLU A 79 12.62 -17.80 -1.33
CA GLU A 79 13.17 -17.86 -2.70
C GLU A 79 12.13 -17.44 -3.74
N GLY A 80 10.88 -17.88 -3.60
CA GLY A 80 9.77 -17.46 -4.46
C GLY A 80 9.53 -15.95 -4.41
N VAL A 81 9.59 -15.35 -3.21
CA VAL A 81 9.49 -13.90 -3.03
C VAL A 81 10.64 -13.19 -3.75
N LEU A 82 11.89 -13.64 -3.59
CA LEU A 82 13.06 -13.02 -4.22
C LEU A 82 12.99 -13.13 -5.73
N ASP A 83 12.58 -14.28 -6.27
CA ASP A 83 12.42 -14.48 -7.72
C ASP A 83 11.41 -13.48 -8.32
N ILE A 84 10.24 -13.36 -7.73
CA ILE A 84 9.21 -12.42 -8.22
C ILE A 84 9.66 -10.97 -8.10
N LEU A 85 10.16 -10.55 -6.93
CA LEU A 85 10.58 -9.16 -6.71
C LEU A 85 11.76 -8.75 -7.60
N SER A 86 12.62 -9.69 -8.00
CA SER A 86 13.72 -9.41 -8.94
C SER A 86 13.25 -9.03 -10.35
N LYS A 87 12.00 -9.31 -10.70
CA LYS A 87 11.39 -9.05 -12.02
C LYS A 87 10.62 -7.73 -12.08
N ILE A 88 10.34 -7.12 -10.92
CA ILE A 88 9.50 -5.92 -10.80
C ILE A 88 10.39 -4.69 -10.62
N ASP A 89 10.12 -3.64 -11.38
CA ASP A 89 10.76 -2.33 -11.26
C ASP A 89 9.76 -1.21 -10.96
N ASN A 90 10.26 0.01 -10.75
CA ASN A 90 9.42 1.15 -10.43
C ASN A 90 8.40 1.46 -11.55
N ASN A 91 8.76 1.29 -12.82
CA ASN A 91 7.87 1.62 -13.93
C ASN A 91 6.67 0.67 -13.96
N ALA A 92 6.90 -0.64 -13.75
CA ALA A 92 5.84 -1.63 -13.67
C ALA A 92 4.89 -1.32 -12.50
N LEU A 93 5.43 -0.99 -11.30
CA LEU A 93 4.61 -0.64 -10.14
C LEU A 93 3.85 0.68 -10.34
N GLU A 94 4.47 1.67 -10.97
CA GLU A 94 3.82 2.96 -11.28
C GLU A 94 2.65 2.78 -12.22
N GLU A 95 2.81 1.96 -13.25
CA GLU A 95 1.74 1.65 -14.17
C GLU A 95 0.59 0.89 -13.52
N ASP A 96 0.90 -0.17 -12.76
CA ASP A 96 -0.10 -1.00 -12.10
C ASP A 96 -0.91 -0.21 -11.09
N VAL A 97 -0.26 0.57 -10.22
CA VAL A 97 -0.97 1.40 -9.25
C VAL A 97 -1.74 2.53 -9.92
N GLY A 98 -1.20 3.11 -11.00
CA GLY A 98 -1.90 4.10 -11.82
C GLY A 98 -3.18 3.55 -12.45
N SER A 99 -3.10 2.36 -13.04
CA SER A 99 -4.25 1.65 -13.62
C SER A 99 -5.31 1.29 -12.57
N ALA A 100 -4.88 0.81 -11.39
CA ALA A 100 -5.79 0.52 -10.28
C ALA A 100 -6.51 1.79 -9.79
N ILE A 101 -5.81 2.91 -9.64
CA ILE A 101 -6.40 4.21 -9.28
C ILE A 101 -7.39 4.67 -10.34
N ALA A 102 -7.06 4.55 -11.62
CA ALA A 102 -7.96 4.91 -12.71
C ALA A 102 -9.24 4.06 -12.69
N ALA A 103 -9.10 2.76 -12.44
CA ALA A 103 -10.24 1.84 -12.33
C ALA A 103 -11.17 2.20 -11.17
N VAL A 104 -10.63 2.48 -9.96
CA VAL A 104 -11.43 2.91 -8.81
C VAL A 104 -12.10 4.25 -9.09
N ARG A 105 -11.35 5.21 -9.63
CA ARG A 105 -11.84 6.57 -9.94
C ARG A 105 -12.97 6.59 -10.97
N ALA A 106 -12.97 5.66 -11.91
CA ALA A 106 -13.97 5.56 -12.96
C ALA A 106 -15.30 4.94 -12.50
N ARG A 107 -15.37 4.43 -11.29
CA ARG A 107 -16.58 3.81 -10.75
C ARG A 107 -17.67 4.83 -10.46
N PRO A 108 -18.94 4.53 -10.78
CA PRO A 108 -20.05 5.46 -10.55
C PRO A 108 -20.38 5.67 -9.06
N ASP A 109 -20.01 4.73 -8.21
CA ASP A 109 -20.21 4.75 -6.74
C ASP A 109 -19.04 5.34 -5.97
N VAL A 110 -17.99 5.85 -6.65
CA VAL A 110 -16.80 6.47 -6.05
C VAL A 110 -16.73 7.95 -6.37
N ASP A 111 -16.42 8.77 -5.37
CA ASP A 111 -16.03 10.16 -5.60
C ASP A 111 -14.60 10.23 -6.18
N PRO A 112 -14.42 10.67 -7.43
CA PRO A 112 -13.13 10.67 -8.11
C PRO A 112 -12.07 11.59 -7.47
N LYS A 113 -12.46 12.49 -6.57
CA LYS A 113 -11.54 13.38 -5.84
C LYS A 113 -11.06 12.79 -4.52
N ARG A 114 -11.72 11.74 -4.03
CA ARG A 114 -11.50 11.14 -2.71
C ARG A 114 -10.82 9.77 -2.87
N ILE A 115 -9.62 9.76 -3.47
CA ILE A 115 -8.87 8.54 -3.74
C ILE A 115 -7.65 8.46 -2.84
N GLY A 116 -7.51 7.34 -2.12
CA GLY A 116 -6.37 7.03 -1.27
C GLY A 116 -5.62 5.77 -1.74
N ILE A 117 -4.42 5.58 -1.18
CA ILE A 117 -3.63 4.36 -1.33
C ILE A 117 -3.18 3.91 0.06
N ILE A 118 -3.32 2.62 0.34
CA ILE A 118 -2.69 1.97 1.47
C ILE A 118 -1.80 0.84 0.97
N GLY A 119 -0.64 0.65 1.57
CA GLY A 119 0.22 -0.47 1.18
C GLY A 119 1.13 -0.93 2.31
N PHE A 120 1.59 -2.18 2.21
CA PHE A 120 2.33 -2.89 3.24
C PHE A 120 3.65 -3.43 2.69
N CYS A 121 4.78 -3.22 3.36
CA CYS A 121 6.11 -3.67 2.93
C CYS A 121 6.47 -3.14 1.52
N MET A 122 6.59 -4.00 0.51
CA MET A 122 6.72 -3.61 -0.90
C MET A 122 5.53 -2.74 -1.35
N GLY A 123 4.32 -3.07 -0.90
CA GLY A 123 3.13 -2.24 -1.14
C GLY A 123 3.21 -0.88 -0.47
N GLY A 124 3.88 -0.76 0.68
CA GLY A 124 4.18 0.52 1.31
C GLY A 124 5.10 1.38 0.44
N PHE A 125 6.15 0.79 -0.13
CA PHE A 125 6.99 1.44 -1.16
C PHE A 125 6.15 1.87 -2.37
N THR A 126 5.30 0.96 -2.88
CA THR A 126 4.44 1.23 -4.04
C THR A 126 3.40 2.32 -3.74
N ALA A 127 2.86 2.37 -2.52
CA ALA A 127 1.97 3.45 -2.09
C ALA A 127 2.67 4.82 -2.12
N MET A 128 3.93 4.88 -1.65
CA MET A 128 4.75 6.09 -1.75
C MET A 128 5.03 6.48 -3.20
N LEU A 129 5.36 5.51 -4.06
CA LEU A 129 5.53 5.74 -5.50
C LEU A 129 4.24 6.27 -6.13
N GLY A 130 3.11 5.64 -5.86
CA GLY A 130 1.79 6.09 -6.33
C GLY A 130 1.44 7.50 -5.88
N GLY A 131 1.80 7.89 -4.65
CA GLY A 131 1.63 9.25 -4.15
C GLY A 131 2.46 10.30 -4.90
N LEU A 132 3.62 9.89 -5.44
CA LEU A 132 4.51 10.76 -6.22
C LEU A 132 4.08 10.90 -7.68
N THR A 133 3.37 9.92 -8.22
CA THR A 133 3.15 9.79 -9.68
C THR A 133 1.68 9.89 -10.08
N THR A 134 0.76 9.82 -9.11
CA THR A 134 -0.68 9.89 -9.36
C THR A 134 -1.33 11.10 -8.65
N ALA A 135 -2.62 11.29 -8.87
CA ALA A 135 -3.42 12.31 -8.18
C ALA A 135 -4.17 11.71 -6.95
N ALA A 136 -3.55 10.77 -6.23
CA ALA A 136 -4.10 10.31 -4.96
C ALA A 136 -4.08 11.44 -3.92
N ALA A 137 -5.14 11.55 -3.11
CA ALA A 137 -5.26 12.61 -2.10
C ALA A 137 -4.59 12.23 -0.78
N ALA A 138 -4.60 10.93 -0.43
CA ALA A 138 -4.03 10.43 0.81
C ALA A 138 -3.28 9.09 0.63
N ILE A 139 -2.18 8.93 1.36
CA ILE A 139 -1.32 7.74 1.35
C ILE A 139 -1.15 7.26 2.78
N VAL A 140 -1.24 5.94 2.96
CA VAL A 140 -0.81 5.24 4.18
C VAL A 140 0.18 4.14 3.78
N ALA A 141 1.42 4.26 4.24
CA ALA A 141 2.49 3.33 3.93
C ALA A 141 2.97 2.62 5.20
N PHE A 142 2.66 1.33 5.32
CA PHE A 142 3.14 0.49 6.42
C PHE A 142 4.51 -0.08 6.10
N TYR A 143 5.45 0.14 7.00
CA TYR A 143 6.84 -0.34 6.92
C TYR A 143 7.43 -0.33 5.50
N PRO A 144 7.38 0.85 4.80
CA PRO A 144 7.86 0.98 3.44
C PRO A 144 9.39 0.86 3.39
N GLY A 145 9.89 -0.32 3.06
CA GLY A 145 11.33 -0.56 2.90
C GLY A 145 11.84 -0.17 1.50
N GLY A 146 13.15 0.16 1.38
CA GLY A 146 13.78 0.47 0.09
C GLY A 146 13.57 1.90 -0.40
N LEU A 147 13.00 2.79 0.41
CA LEU A 147 12.81 4.19 0.05
C LEU A 147 14.12 4.98 -0.04
N VAL A 148 15.11 4.64 0.78
CA VAL A 148 16.38 5.38 0.94
C VAL A 148 17.53 4.72 0.19
N HIS A 149 17.63 3.39 0.27
CA HIS A 149 18.71 2.63 -0.33
C HIS A 149 18.20 1.59 -1.30
N ALA A 150 18.83 1.51 -2.49
CA ALA A 150 18.58 0.43 -3.43
C ALA A 150 18.96 -0.92 -2.78
N ARG A 151 18.15 -1.94 -3.03
CA ARG A 151 18.46 -3.31 -2.64
C ARG A 151 18.96 -4.06 -3.85
N PRO A 152 20.23 -4.53 -3.89
CA PRO A 152 20.84 -5.10 -5.09
C PRO A 152 20.07 -6.27 -5.71
N GLN A 153 19.32 -7.02 -4.86
CA GLN A 153 18.49 -8.14 -5.30
C GLN A 153 17.16 -7.73 -5.96
N PHE A 154 16.79 -6.45 -5.89
CA PHE A 154 15.55 -5.92 -6.46
C PHE A 154 15.84 -4.82 -7.49
N LYS A 155 14.99 -4.68 -8.49
CA LYS A 155 15.10 -3.60 -9.48
C LYS A 155 14.51 -2.27 -9.01
N LEU A 156 14.02 -2.22 -7.78
CA LEU A 156 13.41 -1.02 -7.22
C LEU A 156 14.46 0.06 -6.94
N GLN A 157 14.22 1.25 -7.43
CA GLN A 157 15.05 2.42 -7.20
C GLN A 157 14.51 3.24 -6.04
N PRO A 158 15.38 3.78 -5.16
CA PRO A 158 14.97 4.61 -4.04
C PRO A 158 14.12 5.81 -4.45
N LEU A 159 13.29 6.27 -3.53
CA LEU A 159 12.37 7.40 -3.74
C LEU A 159 12.72 8.63 -2.91
N VAL A 160 13.64 8.53 -1.95
CA VAL A 160 13.90 9.57 -0.93
C VAL A 160 14.16 10.95 -1.54
N ASP A 161 14.90 11.03 -2.64
CA ASP A 161 15.21 12.28 -3.33
C ASP A 161 13.98 12.95 -3.99
N ARG A 162 12.90 12.18 -4.18
CA ARG A 162 11.63 12.66 -4.77
C ARG A 162 10.56 12.96 -3.73
N ILE A 163 10.67 12.42 -2.50
CA ILE A 163 9.64 12.55 -1.45
C ILE A 163 9.31 14.01 -1.14
N HIS A 164 10.27 14.92 -1.25
CA HIS A 164 10.04 16.36 -1.05
C HIS A 164 9.02 16.97 -2.03
N THR A 165 8.70 16.29 -3.13
CA THR A 165 7.67 16.73 -4.10
C THR A 165 6.29 16.16 -3.81
N MET A 166 6.12 15.34 -2.78
CA MET A 166 4.86 14.69 -2.41
C MET A 166 3.74 15.73 -2.20
N ARG A 167 2.60 15.51 -2.84
CA ARG A 167 1.40 16.34 -2.70
C ARG A 167 0.28 15.66 -1.92
N ALA A 168 0.23 14.32 -2.00
CA ALA A 168 -0.72 13.53 -1.23
C ALA A 168 -0.47 13.66 0.27
N ALA A 169 -1.51 13.75 1.08
CA ALA A 169 -1.38 13.65 2.53
C ALA A 169 -0.80 12.27 2.88
N THR A 170 0.36 12.23 3.55
CA THR A 170 1.16 11.00 3.69
C THR A 170 1.34 10.61 5.15
N LEU A 171 0.92 9.38 5.49
CA LEU A 171 1.20 8.71 6.75
C LEU A 171 2.15 7.53 6.50
N CYS A 172 3.35 7.58 7.09
CA CYS A 172 4.27 6.44 7.13
C CYS A 172 4.25 5.82 8.52
N ILE A 173 4.09 4.51 8.59
CA ILE A 173 3.99 3.73 9.83
C ILE A 173 5.11 2.70 9.86
N TYR A 174 5.90 2.68 10.93
CA TYR A 174 7.03 1.78 11.12
C TYR A 174 6.95 1.07 12.47
N GLY A 175 7.67 -0.03 12.60
CA GLY A 175 7.96 -0.68 13.88
C GLY A 175 9.38 -0.33 14.34
N GLU A 176 9.56 -0.08 15.64
CA GLU A 176 10.87 0.25 16.25
C GLU A 176 11.88 -0.88 16.10
N ASN A 177 11.40 -2.14 16.16
CA ASN A 177 12.24 -3.33 16.08
C ASN A 177 12.32 -3.91 14.64
N ASP A 178 12.06 -3.10 13.62
CA ASP A 178 12.18 -3.53 12.24
C ASP A 178 13.64 -3.63 11.79
N LEU A 179 14.16 -4.87 11.76
CA LEU A 179 15.54 -5.14 11.35
C LEU A 179 15.80 -4.91 9.85
N ALA A 180 14.74 -4.76 9.04
CA ALA A 180 14.86 -4.52 7.60
C ALA A 180 14.89 -3.04 7.23
N ILE A 181 14.49 -2.15 8.16
CA ILE A 181 14.42 -0.70 7.97
C ILE A 181 15.14 0.00 9.13
N PRO A 182 16.40 0.41 8.95
CA PRO A 182 17.15 1.10 9.98
C PRO A 182 16.50 2.43 10.38
N GLN A 183 16.69 2.85 11.64
CA GLN A 183 16.19 4.14 12.13
C GLN A 183 16.65 5.31 11.26
N ALA A 184 17.88 5.27 10.76
CA ALA A 184 18.42 6.29 9.87
C ALA A 184 17.61 6.45 8.57
N ASP A 185 17.04 5.36 8.02
CA ASP A 185 16.17 5.41 6.85
C ASP A 185 14.83 6.06 7.19
N ILE A 186 14.27 5.75 8.37
CA ILE A 186 13.04 6.38 8.87
C ILE A 186 13.24 7.89 9.04
N ASP A 187 14.37 8.29 9.60
CA ASP A 187 14.72 9.70 9.79
C ASP A 187 14.90 10.41 8.45
N ALA A 188 15.57 9.79 7.47
CA ALA A 188 15.70 10.34 6.13
C ALA A 188 14.35 10.54 5.41
N VAL A 189 13.41 9.60 5.56
CA VAL A 189 12.04 9.74 5.04
C VAL A 189 11.29 10.87 5.76
N ARG A 190 11.42 10.98 7.09
CA ARG A 190 10.82 12.06 7.87
C ARG A 190 11.32 13.43 7.41
N ASP A 191 12.64 13.56 7.23
CA ASP A 191 13.28 14.80 6.78
C ASP A 191 12.88 15.19 5.35
N ALA A 192 12.72 14.19 4.48
CA ALA A 192 12.26 14.42 3.10
C ALA A 192 10.78 14.84 3.05
N LEU A 193 9.90 14.21 3.85
CA LEU A 193 8.50 14.61 3.99
C LEU A 193 8.35 15.99 4.60
N ALA A 194 9.19 16.37 5.56
CA ALA A 194 9.17 17.70 6.17
C ALA A 194 9.45 18.84 5.17
N LYS A 195 10.08 18.53 4.04
CA LYS A 195 10.33 19.47 2.94
C LYS A 195 9.21 19.48 1.89
N SER A 196 8.26 18.57 1.97
CA SER A 196 7.14 18.48 1.04
C SER A 196 6.04 19.50 1.41
N PRO A 197 5.24 19.95 0.44
CA PRO A 197 4.09 20.82 0.71
C PRO A 197 2.90 20.06 1.31
N SER A 198 2.97 18.74 1.40
CA SER A 198 1.86 17.91 1.84
C SER A 198 1.75 17.81 3.36
N ARG A 199 0.53 17.57 3.87
CA ARG A 199 0.35 17.10 5.23
C ARG A 199 1.02 15.75 5.38
N HIS A 200 1.83 15.57 6.44
CA HIS A 200 2.51 14.29 6.65
C HIS A 200 2.60 13.93 8.13
N ARG A 201 2.78 12.63 8.38
CA ARG A 201 3.10 12.06 9.69
C ARG A 201 3.96 10.81 9.51
N VAL A 202 4.92 10.64 10.41
CA VAL A 202 5.73 9.41 10.53
C VAL A 202 5.58 8.89 11.94
N THR A 203 4.92 7.74 12.08
CA THR A 203 4.68 7.07 13.36
C THR A 203 5.56 5.83 13.47
N VAL A 204 6.23 5.66 14.61
CA VAL A 204 7.02 4.47 14.94
C VAL A 204 6.38 3.81 16.15
N TYR A 205 5.95 2.56 16.01
CA TYR A 205 5.34 1.80 17.10
C TYR A 205 6.40 1.04 17.87
N PRO A 206 6.47 1.21 19.22
CA PRO A 206 7.37 0.45 20.05
C PRO A 206 7.01 -1.05 20.01
N ASP A 207 8.01 -1.89 20.26
CA ASP A 207 7.87 -3.36 20.32
C ASP A 207 7.32 -4.03 19.06
N ALA A 208 7.23 -3.32 17.94
CA ALA A 208 6.77 -3.82 16.66
C ALA A 208 7.92 -4.01 15.67
N GLY A 209 7.90 -5.09 14.89
CA GLY A 209 8.88 -5.39 13.86
C GLY A 209 8.31 -5.24 12.44
N HIS A 210 9.05 -5.73 11.44
CA HIS A 210 8.58 -5.74 10.05
C HIS A 210 7.36 -6.65 9.88
N GLY A 211 6.30 -6.15 9.26
CA GLY A 211 5.07 -6.93 9.03
C GLY A 211 4.16 -7.05 10.27
N PHE A 212 4.32 -6.19 11.26
CA PHE A 212 3.61 -6.27 12.53
C PHE A 212 2.08 -6.18 12.42
N HIS A 213 1.56 -5.66 11.32
CA HIS A 213 0.12 -5.55 11.09
C HIS A 213 -0.49 -6.83 10.52
N SER A 214 0.31 -7.72 9.94
CA SER A 214 -0.15 -8.95 9.27
C SER A 214 -0.53 -10.02 10.30
N TYR A 215 -1.82 -10.16 10.59
CA TYR A 215 -2.32 -11.02 11.69
C TYR A 215 -2.09 -12.51 11.45
N ASP A 216 -1.94 -12.94 10.20
CA ASP A 216 -1.71 -14.31 9.78
C ASP A 216 -0.21 -14.67 9.68
N ARG A 217 0.68 -13.68 9.92
CA ARG A 217 2.13 -13.88 9.87
C ARG A 217 2.69 -14.19 11.26
N ALA A 218 2.77 -15.48 11.57
CA ALA A 218 3.31 -15.94 12.85
C ALA A 218 4.70 -15.35 13.15
N GLY A 219 4.88 -14.83 14.37
CA GLY A 219 6.14 -14.23 14.84
C GLY A 219 6.40 -12.78 14.39
N ALA A 220 5.59 -12.22 13.48
CA ALA A 220 5.67 -10.80 13.10
C ALA A 220 4.51 -9.97 13.70
N TYR A 221 3.34 -10.56 13.84
CA TYR A 221 2.14 -9.86 14.30
C TYR A 221 2.28 -9.31 15.71
N ALA A 222 2.06 -8.00 15.86
CA ALA A 222 2.01 -7.30 17.14
C ALA A 222 0.61 -6.68 17.33
N PRO A 223 -0.34 -7.39 17.99
CA PRO A 223 -1.77 -7.03 17.97
C PRO A 223 -2.06 -5.63 18.48
N VAL A 224 -1.40 -5.19 19.55
CA VAL A 224 -1.62 -3.86 20.14
C VAL A 224 -1.14 -2.74 19.20
N ALA A 225 0.03 -2.92 18.57
CA ALA A 225 0.55 -1.96 17.60
C ALA A 225 -0.30 -1.96 16.33
N ALA A 226 -0.70 -3.15 15.85
CA ALA A 226 -1.53 -3.31 14.66
C ALA A 226 -2.90 -2.63 14.81
N GLU A 227 -3.57 -2.79 15.95
CA GLU A 227 -4.86 -2.14 16.23
C GLU A 227 -4.73 -0.62 16.27
N LYS A 228 -3.72 -0.10 16.98
CA LYS A 228 -3.47 1.35 17.04
C LYS A 228 -3.15 1.93 15.65
N ALA A 229 -2.30 1.25 14.89
CA ALA A 229 -1.95 1.66 13.53
C ALA A 229 -3.16 1.62 12.58
N TRP A 230 -4.07 0.67 12.76
CA TRP A 230 -5.32 0.63 12.00
C TRP A 230 -6.24 1.80 12.33
N HIS A 231 -6.44 2.13 13.59
CA HIS A 231 -7.22 3.31 13.99
C HIS A 231 -6.59 4.60 13.44
N GLU A 232 -5.27 4.76 13.54
CA GLU A 232 -4.56 5.90 12.95
C GLU A 232 -4.75 5.98 11.42
N THR A 233 -4.78 4.83 10.74
CA THR A 233 -5.07 4.73 9.30
C THR A 233 -6.46 5.24 8.96
N LEU A 234 -7.48 4.78 9.68
CA LEU A 234 -8.87 5.21 9.44
C LEU A 234 -9.06 6.72 9.72
N ASP A 235 -8.48 7.22 10.81
CA ASP A 235 -8.49 8.64 11.14
C ASP A 235 -7.78 9.49 10.06
N TRP A 236 -6.66 8.96 9.51
CA TRP A 236 -5.94 9.62 8.44
C TRP A 236 -6.76 9.73 7.17
N PHE A 237 -7.39 8.64 6.75
CA PHE A 237 -8.26 8.66 5.57
C PHE A 237 -9.50 9.51 5.79
N ALA A 238 -10.18 9.38 6.93
CA ALA A 238 -11.35 10.19 7.26
C ALA A 238 -11.05 11.70 7.20
N THR A 239 -9.85 12.11 7.65
CA THR A 239 -9.45 13.53 7.65
C THR A 239 -9.06 14.04 6.26
N ASN A 240 -8.43 13.21 5.42
CA ASN A 240 -7.81 13.66 4.17
C ASN A 240 -8.57 13.23 2.91
N LEU A 241 -9.63 12.42 3.06
CA LEU A 241 -10.58 12.04 2.02
C LEU A 241 -12.01 12.54 2.34
N ALA A 242 -12.14 13.56 3.16
CA ALA A 242 -13.43 14.15 3.52
C ALA A 242 -14.08 14.91 2.34
#